data_5971ce25fac4dba29328fdf8fe5ddcaa
#
_entry.id   5971ce25fac4dba29328fdf8fe5ddcaa
#
_cell.length_a   1.000
_cell.length_b   1.000
_cell.length_c   1.000
_cell.angle_alpha   90.00
_cell.angle_beta   90.00
_cell.angle_gamma   90.00
#
_symmetry.space_group_name_H-M   'P 1'
#
loop_
_entity.id
_entity.type
_entity.pdbx_description
1 polymer ?
#
loop_
_entity_poly.entity_id
_entity_poly.type
_entity_poly.pdbx_seq_one_letter_code
_entity_poly.pdbx_strand_id
1 'polypeptide(L)'
;MRMLTTLAVLLATTSLASAASNESFIVQAGSTNQAIAGQTGGNNKQGTVQLGRGNSALTAQSAASSKTNESGVLQMGVQNGAVALQTGGNNKQGTVQGGVRNFAVTSQKGRQSAATPNDSTTAQFGAFNGSIVNQKDGNNKQTTLQVGGNNFAATSQDNAGANKNTSSTTQLGAFNSALVGQTGGNNNQTTLSVGVGNFAATSQIGAAGGTNESATLQFGSFNRSFAGQAGGGNDQGTMQFGYGNLSATGQLANAQGATNSALTTQIGVGNKAMTLQSTKGSPSFAANDGSLSGSIKTTEKYATLKSSYPYYQVNQPGTSSYGPVAFPYTAPAVYGGVNAASTLQVGKGNSALTVQNSEGARTGATLSKSIDVPVGFGVWHGLLDPTKTVYGTVTGTAELPQAVALKGVNNNAATIQVGKKNAAITMQNGVSALPVSNDSLVAQFGEKNAALVSQQNGLNGQATIQLGDRNSAVTLQKNAPASLTTNAAATIQAGSKNRAFTNQIANPLNVGANGSLIAQFGNSNTAVAAQSTGLQPMIGALNTQATVQVGTGNYAVTAQNSATVTNTSVTAQFGSHNVAFTSQH
;
A
#
# COMPACT_ATOMS: atom_id res chain seq x y z
N MET A 1 -1.47 -67.89 12.88
CA MET A 1 -0.61 -66.68 12.89
C MET A 1 -1.28 -65.64 13.81
N ARG A 2 -0.85 -65.66 15.08
CA ARG A 2 -1.50 -64.86 16.13
C ARG A 2 -0.84 -63.45 16.14
N MET A 3 -1.59 -62.41 15.81
CA MET A 3 -1.19 -61.02 16.05
C MET A 3 -1.32 -60.77 17.55
N LEU A 4 -0.21 -60.63 18.24
CA LEU A 4 -0.16 -60.08 19.59
C LEU A 4 -0.34 -58.54 19.43
N THR A 5 -1.53 -58.04 19.76
CA THR A 5 -1.75 -56.63 20.04
C THR A 5 -1.24 -56.35 21.44
N THR A 6 -0.05 -55.81 21.55
CA THR A 6 0.45 -55.32 22.85
C THR A 6 -0.08 -53.91 23.07
N LEU A 7 -1.14 -53.79 23.83
CA LEU A 7 -1.60 -52.53 24.37
C LEU A 7 -0.69 -52.18 25.56
N ALA A 8 0.30 -51.34 25.36
CA ALA A 8 1.12 -50.82 26.44
C ALA A 8 0.50 -49.52 26.95
N VAL A 9 -0.22 -49.60 28.07
CA VAL A 9 -0.63 -48.42 28.83
C VAL A 9 0.43 -48.19 29.91
N LEU A 10 1.29 -47.20 29.73
CA LEU A 10 2.24 -46.79 30.74
C LEU A 10 1.69 -45.56 31.48
N LEU A 11 1.08 -45.77 32.65
CA LEU A 11 0.73 -44.71 33.58
C LEU A 11 1.96 -44.45 34.45
N ALA A 12 2.73 -43.40 34.11
CA ALA A 12 3.79 -42.95 34.99
C ALA A 12 3.29 -41.71 35.77
N THR A 13 2.76 -41.96 36.97
CA THR A 13 2.53 -40.90 37.92
C THR A 13 3.72 -40.81 38.87
N THR A 14 4.58 -39.83 38.70
CA THR A 14 5.55 -39.48 39.76
C THR A 14 5.14 -38.10 40.30
N SER A 15 4.40 -38.11 41.38
CA SER A 15 4.18 -36.92 42.22
C SER A 15 5.33 -36.83 43.24
N LEU A 16 6.26 -35.95 43.02
CA LEU A 16 7.14 -35.46 44.06
C LEU A 16 6.76 -34.03 44.40
N ALA A 17 6.43 -33.81 45.67
CA ALA A 17 5.96 -32.57 46.21
C ALA A 17 7.01 -31.44 46.04
N SER A 18 6.80 -30.63 45.07
CA SER A 18 7.19 -29.22 45.03
C SER A 18 6.03 -28.47 44.35
N ALA A 19 5.84 -27.21 44.63
CA ALA A 19 4.69 -26.39 44.21
C ALA A 19 4.41 -26.32 42.67
N ALA A 20 4.86 -27.29 41.92
CA ALA A 20 4.69 -27.44 40.48
C ALA A 20 4.27 -28.89 40.16
N SER A 21 3.19 -29.07 39.41
CA SER A 21 2.73 -30.38 38.94
C SER A 21 3.05 -30.58 37.46
N ASN A 22 3.78 -31.65 37.16
CA ASN A 22 4.00 -32.09 35.79
C ASN A 22 3.11 -33.30 35.51
N GLU A 23 2.23 -33.22 34.53
CA GLU A 23 1.30 -34.28 34.15
C GLU A 23 1.63 -34.78 32.72
N SER A 24 1.81 -36.09 32.57
CA SER A 24 2.05 -36.68 31.25
C SER A 24 1.17 -37.90 31.04
N PHE A 25 0.49 -37.94 29.89
CA PHE A 25 -0.36 -39.06 29.49
C PHE A 25 0.02 -39.52 28.10
N ILE A 26 0.35 -40.80 27.94
CA ILE A 26 0.73 -41.40 26.66
C ILE A 26 -0.09 -42.66 26.44
N VAL A 27 -0.81 -42.74 25.30
CA VAL A 27 -1.51 -43.92 24.82
C VAL A 27 -1.01 -44.28 23.43
N GLN A 28 -0.60 -45.51 23.25
CA GLN A 28 -0.15 -46.01 21.96
C GLN A 28 -0.86 -47.33 21.61
N ALA A 29 -1.49 -47.38 20.47
CA ALA A 29 -2.10 -48.59 19.92
C ALA A 29 -1.61 -48.88 18.49
N GLY A 30 -1.21 -50.11 18.20
CA GLY A 30 -0.63 -50.49 16.93
C GLY A 30 0.82 -50.96 17.05
N SER A 31 1.66 -50.69 16.07
CA SER A 31 3.02 -51.18 16.06
C SER A 31 4.07 -50.09 15.80
N THR A 32 5.22 -50.19 16.43
CA THR A 32 6.38 -49.30 16.26
C THR A 32 6.11 -47.79 16.47
N ASN A 33 5.10 -47.42 17.23
CA ASN A 33 4.85 -46.04 17.63
C ASN A 33 5.87 -45.62 18.70
N GLN A 34 6.32 -44.38 18.66
CA GLN A 34 7.28 -43.78 19.58
C GLN A 34 6.72 -42.49 20.16
N ALA A 35 6.74 -42.35 21.47
CA ALA A 35 6.38 -41.10 22.13
C ALA A 35 7.40 -40.80 23.24
N ILE A 36 7.93 -39.59 23.23
CA ILE A 36 8.88 -39.09 24.22
C ILE A 36 8.31 -37.80 24.80
N ALA A 37 8.19 -37.75 26.12
CA ALA A 37 7.75 -36.57 26.86
C ALA A 37 8.80 -36.19 27.90
N GLY A 38 9.30 -34.97 27.81
CA GLY A 38 10.21 -34.37 28.81
C GLY A 38 9.57 -33.13 29.42
N GLN A 39 9.47 -33.07 30.74
CA GLN A 39 8.86 -31.95 31.47
C GLN A 39 9.76 -31.49 32.60
N THR A 40 10.03 -30.18 32.67
CA THR A 40 10.87 -29.59 33.71
C THR A 40 10.28 -28.30 34.25
N GLY A 41 10.40 -28.09 35.57
CA GLY A 41 9.88 -26.90 36.25
C GLY A 41 8.36 -26.77 36.18
N GLY A 42 7.78 -25.72 36.70
CA GLY A 42 6.38 -25.27 36.58
C GLY A 42 5.26 -26.32 36.48
N ASN A 43 4.12 -25.88 36.00
CA ASN A 43 2.97 -26.76 35.75
C ASN A 43 2.92 -27.14 34.28
N ASN A 44 3.41 -28.30 33.89
CA ASN A 44 3.39 -28.77 32.53
C ASN A 44 2.36 -29.89 32.35
N LYS A 45 1.54 -29.81 31.30
CA LYS A 45 0.56 -30.84 30.96
C LYS A 45 0.79 -31.34 29.55
N GLN A 46 0.88 -32.65 29.37
CA GLN A 46 1.10 -33.26 28.08
C GLN A 46 0.19 -34.49 27.91
N GLY A 47 -0.45 -34.58 26.73
CA GLY A 47 -1.19 -35.75 26.29
C GLY A 47 -0.74 -36.17 24.90
N THR A 48 -0.38 -37.43 24.73
CA THR A 48 -0.06 -38.02 23.43
C THR A 48 -0.88 -39.29 23.21
N VAL A 49 -1.61 -39.33 22.08
CA VAL A 49 -2.34 -40.52 21.63
C VAL A 49 -1.87 -40.88 20.23
N GLN A 50 -1.39 -42.10 20.08
CA GLN A 50 -0.91 -42.61 18.78
C GLN A 50 -1.65 -43.90 18.41
N LEU A 51 -2.35 -43.90 17.28
CA LEU A 51 -3.07 -45.05 16.75
C LEU A 51 -2.52 -45.40 15.36
N GLY A 52 -2.04 -46.66 15.17
CA GLY A 52 -1.53 -47.09 13.89
C GLY A 52 -0.09 -47.56 13.96
N ARG A 53 0.71 -47.24 12.91
CA ARG A 53 2.04 -47.81 12.76
C ARG A 53 3.12 -46.76 12.54
N GLY A 54 4.19 -46.83 13.35
CA GLY A 54 5.40 -46.02 13.15
C GLY A 54 5.19 -44.52 13.39
N ASN A 55 4.17 -44.09 14.11
CA ASN A 55 3.99 -42.69 14.46
C ASN A 55 5.03 -42.27 15.52
N SER A 56 5.53 -41.04 15.40
CA SER A 56 6.54 -40.48 16.30
C SER A 56 6.07 -39.15 16.90
N ALA A 57 6.12 -39.02 18.24
CA ALA A 57 5.82 -37.77 18.92
C ALA A 57 6.93 -37.43 19.92
N LEU A 58 7.40 -36.19 19.88
CA LEU A 58 8.31 -35.62 20.86
C LEU A 58 7.68 -34.39 21.47
N THR A 59 7.52 -34.39 22.77
CA THR A 59 7.07 -33.21 23.54
C THR A 59 8.12 -32.87 24.59
N ALA A 60 8.62 -31.64 24.55
CA ALA A 60 9.50 -31.09 25.58
C ALA A 60 8.92 -29.80 26.13
N GLN A 61 8.68 -29.77 27.43
CA GLN A 61 8.09 -28.62 28.10
C GLN A 61 8.98 -28.18 29.27
N SER A 62 9.30 -26.88 29.30
CA SER A 62 10.02 -26.29 30.43
C SER A 62 9.28 -25.02 30.87
N ALA A 63 8.62 -25.07 32.00
CA ALA A 63 7.90 -23.91 32.52
C ALA A 63 8.63 -23.29 33.71
N ALA A 64 8.53 -21.99 33.85
CA ALA A 64 8.91 -21.31 35.07
C ALA A 64 7.94 -21.69 36.23
N SER A 65 8.37 -21.56 37.46
CA SER A 65 7.50 -21.76 38.62
C SER A 65 6.22 -20.93 38.49
N SER A 66 5.06 -21.48 38.77
CA SER A 66 3.72 -20.88 38.62
C SER A 66 3.18 -20.70 37.20
N LYS A 67 3.88 -21.12 36.16
CA LYS A 67 3.42 -21.04 34.76
C LYS A 67 3.03 -22.42 34.23
N THR A 68 2.13 -22.42 33.24
CA THR A 68 1.58 -23.64 32.66
C THR A 68 1.95 -23.77 31.19
N ASN A 69 2.45 -24.93 30.78
CA ASN A 69 2.54 -25.31 29.36
C ASN A 69 1.59 -26.49 29.13
N GLU A 70 0.79 -26.43 28.08
CA GLU A 70 -0.13 -27.47 27.67
C GLU A 70 0.21 -27.97 26.25
N SER A 71 0.33 -29.29 26.08
CA SER A 71 0.58 -29.92 24.78
C SER A 71 -0.33 -31.13 24.57
N GLY A 72 -1.04 -31.15 23.46
CA GLY A 72 -1.82 -32.31 23.02
C GLY A 72 -1.38 -32.78 21.64
N VAL A 73 -1.09 -34.07 21.50
CA VAL A 73 -0.74 -34.70 20.22
C VAL A 73 -1.63 -35.89 19.96
N LEU A 74 -2.37 -35.89 18.86
CA LEU A 74 -3.14 -37.04 18.38
C LEU A 74 -2.65 -37.42 16.98
N GLN A 75 -2.17 -38.65 16.85
CA GLN A 75 -1.72 -39.18 15.57
C GLN A 75 -2.48 -40.46 15.23
N MET A 76 -3.08 -40.50 14.05
CA MET A 76 -3.79 -41.68 13.53
C MET A 76 -3.25 -42.02 12.14
N GLY A 77 -2.86 -43.28 11.93
CA GLY A 77 -2.36 -43.74 10.63
C GLY A 77 -0.91 -44.20 10.66
N VAL A 78 -0.14 -43.84 9.63
CA VAL A 78 1.19 -44.44 9.40
C VAL A 78 2.28 -43.38 9.30
N GLN A 79 3.32 -43.52 10.09
CA GLN A 79 4.55 -42.70 10.04
C GLN A 79 4.32 -41.20 10.17
N ASN A 80 3.31 -40.77 10.93
CA ASN A 80 3.14 -39.36 11.23
C ASN A 80 4.16 -38.91 12.30
N GLY A 81 4.71 -37.69 12.15
CA GLY A 81 5.68 -37.11 13.06
C GLY A 81 5.19 -35.79 13.68
N ALA A 82 5.30 -35.67 15.01
CA ALA A 82 4.97 -34.44 15.72
C ALA A 82 6.08 -34.04 16.71
N VAL A 83 6.47 -32.77 16.68
CA VAL A 83 7.42 -32.21 17.65
C VAL A 83 6.78 -30.97 18.31
N ALA A 84 6.70 -30.97 19.63
CA ALA A 84 6.18 -29.86 20.43
C ALA A 84 7.23 -29.40 21.45
N LEU A 85 7.74 -28.20 21.29
CA LEU A 85 8.73 -27.60 22.16
C LEU A 85 8.12 -26.34 22.81
N GLN A 86 8.00 -26.34 24.13
CA GLN A 86 7.41 -25.25 24.88
C GLN A 86 8.35 -24.80 26.00
N THR A 87 8.76 -23.55 25.98
CA THR A 87 9.64 -22.97 27.00
C THR A 87 9.06 -21.70 27.60
N GLY A 88 9.42 -21.39 28.84
CA GLY A 88 8.88 -20.25 29.59
C GLY A 88 7.55 -20.60 30.23
N GLY A 89 6.44 -20.05 29.81
CA GLY A 89 5.16 -20.40 30.40
C GLY A 89 3.96 -19.87 29.63
N ASN A 90 2.79 -20.40 29.98
CA ASN A 90 1.52 -20.10 29.36
C ASN A 90 1.50 -20.39 27.85
N ASN A 91 2.11 -21.49 27.45
CA ASN A 91 2.07 -21.95 26.06
C ASN A 91 1.03 -23.07 25.90
N LYS A 92 0.25 -23.01 24.85
CA LYS A 92 -0.74 -24.03 24.51
C LYS A 92 -0.54 -24.53 23.10
N GLN A 93 -0.50 -25.85 22.92
CA GLN A 93 -0.30 -26.46 21.61
C GLN A 93 -1.22 -27.66 21.43
N GLY A 94 -1.84 -27.77 20.24
CA GLY A 94 -2.58 -28.94 19.81
C GLY A 94 -2.12 -29.40 18.42
N THR A 95 -1.81 -30.67 18.25
CA THR A 95 -1.51 -31.28 16.96
C THR A 95 -2.40 -32.48 16.73
N VAL A 96 -3.11 -32.50 15.60
CA VAL A 96 -3.90 -33.64 15.13
C VAL A 96 -3.41 -34.05 13.75
N GLN A 97 -3.00 -35.30 13.59
CA GLN A 97 -2.54 -35.84 12.32
C GLN A 97 -3.29 -37.12 11.98
N GLY A 98 -3.92 -37.15 10.82
CA GLY A 98 -4.59 -38.33 10.28
C GLY A 98 -4.05 -38.67 8.90
N GLY A 99 -3.65 -39.96 8.68
CA GLY A 99 -3.15 -40.38 7.39
C GLY A 99 -1.69 -40.84 7.40
N VAL A 100 -0.90 -40.46 6.40
CA VAL A 100 0.42 -41.03 6.18
C VAL A 100 1.51 -39.97 6.06
N ARG A 101 2.56 -40.10 6.86
CA ARG A 101 3.77 -39.25 6.80
C ARG A 101 3.51 -37.75 6.91
N ASN A 102 2.49 -37.35 7.65
CA ASN A 102 2.31 -35.95 8.00
C ASN A 102 3.34 -35.55 9.05
N PHE A 103 3.85 -34.31 8.97
CA PHE A 103 4.88 -33.81 9.89
C PHE A 103 4.51 -32.43 10.43
N ALA A 104 4.54 -32.29 11.75
CA ALA A 104 4.26 -31.02 12.43
C ALA A 104 5.36 -30.68 13.44
N VAL A 105 5.85 -29.46 13.41
CA VAL A 105 6.74 -28.89 14.42
C VAL A 105 6.11 -27.64 15.00
N THR A 106 5.99 -27.59 16.31
CA THR A 106 5.56 -26.39 17.04
C THR A 106 6.61 -26.03 18.09
N SER A 107 7.14 -24.83 18.00
CA SER A 107 8.04 -24.25 18.98
C SER A 107 7.40 -22.99 19.58
N GLN A 108 7.20 -22.99 20.87
CA GLN A 108 6.60 -21.86 21.59
C GLN A 108 7.53 -21.41 22.73
N LYS A 109 7.89 -20.16 22.73
CA LYS A 109 8.68 -19.54 23.79
C LYS A 109 7.89 -18.39 24.41
N GLY A 110 7.32 -18.63 25.59
CA GLY A 110 6.62 -17.60 26.36
C GLY A 110 7.57 -16.78 27.23
N ARG A 111 7.23 -15.53 27.50
CA ARG A 111 7.93 -14.70 28.50
C ARG A 111 7.53 -15.14 29.91
N GLN A 112 8.49 -15.12 30.82
CA GLN A 112 8.22 -15.42 32.23
C GLN A 112 7.27 -14.42 32.90
N SER A 113 7.25 -13.18 32.45
CA SER A 113 6.42 -12.09 32.98
C SER A 113 5.05 -11.94 32.30
N ALA A 114 4.84 -12.53 31.11
CA ALA A 114 3.60 -12.34 30.34
C ALA A 114 2.47 -13.22 30.84
N ALA A 115 1.30 -12.63 31.08
CA ALA A 115 0.08 -13.35 31.40
C ALA A 115 -0.59 -14.01 30.17
N THR A 116 -0.21 -13.60 28.97
CA THR A 116 -0.85 -13.98 27.71
C THR A 116 -0.17 -15.21 27.09
N PRO A 117 -0.96 -16.24 26.71
CA PRO A 117 -0.42 -17.47 26.13
C PRO A 117 -0.01 -17.33 24.67
N ASN A 118 0.95 -18.14 24.24
CA ASN A 118 1.06 -18.56 22.85
C ASN A 118 0.10 -19.74 22.62
N ASP A 119 -0.75 -19.66 21.60
CA ASP A 119 -1.72 -20.69 21.26
C ASP A 119 -1.50 -21.17 19.83
N SER A 120 -1.28 -22.47 19.65
CA SER A 120 -1.07 -23.08 18.34
C SER A 120 -1.91 -24.32 18.14
N THR A 121 -2.64 -24.39 17.04
CA THR A 121 -3.36 -25.58 16.64
C THR A 121 -2.98 -25.98 15.23
N THR A 122 -2.56 -27.23 15.03
CA THR A 122 -2.25 -27.81 13.72
C THR A 122 -3.06 -29.07 13.51
N ALA A 123 -3.82 -29.12 12.41
CA ALA A 123 -4.54 -30.31 11.96
C ALA A 123 -4.13 -30.69 10.53
N GLN A 124 -3.70 -31.92 10.33
CA GLN A 124 -3.23 -32.43 9.06
C GLN A 124 -3.92 -33.75 8.71
N PHE A 125 -4.61 -33.81 7.59
CA PHE A 125 -5.29 -35.01 7.12
C PHE A 125 -4.86 -35.33 5.70
N GLY A 126 -4.50 -36.62 5.47
CA GLY A 126 -4.01 -37.06 4.18
C GLY A 126 -2.55 -37.51 4.21
N ALA A 127 -1.74 -37.14 3.23
CA ALA A 127 -0.39 -37.64 3.14
C ALA A 127 0.67 -36.56 2.91
N PHE A 128 1.80 -36.69 3.58
CA PHE A 128 2.99 -35.84 3.40
C PHE A 128 2.72 -34.33 3.64
N ASN A 129 1.73 -33.97 4.44
CA ASN A 129 1.54 -32.58 4.81
C ASN A 129 2.59 -32.15 5.84
N GLY A 130 3.15 -30.94 5.67
CA GLY A 130 4.15 -30.35 6.56
C GLY A 130 3.66 -29.06 7.22
N SER A 131 3.85 -28.92 8.53
CA SER A 131 3.55 -27.68 9.27
C SER A 131 4.69 -27.33 10.21
N ILE A 132 5.13 -26.07 10.16
CA ILE A 132 6.13 -25.51 11.09
C ILE A 132 5.56 -24.25 11.72
N VAL A 133 5.52 -24.23 13.05
CA VAL A 133 5.03 -23.08 13.82
C VAL A 133 6.09 -22.63 14.82
N ASN A 134 6.42 -21.37 14.79
CA ASN A 134 7.30 -20.74 15.75
C ASN A 134 6.60 -19.52 16.36
N GLN A 135 6.38 -19.54 17.67
CA GLN A 135 5.74 -18.44 18.41
C GLN A 135 6.63 -17.99 19.55
N LYS A 136 6.92 -16.71 19.61
CA LYS A 136 7.79 -16.12 20.60
C LYS A 136 7.11 -14.96 21.34
N ASP A 137 7.39 -14.85 22.63
CA ASP A 137 7.08 -13.73 23.52
C ASP A 137 5.58 -13.52 23.91
N GLY A 138 4.69 -14.47 23.60
CA GLY A 138 3.30 -14.50 24.09
C GLY A 138 2.30 -13.72 23.22
N ASN A 139 1.01 -13.95 23.52
CA ASN A 139 -0.14 -13.38 22.80
C ASN A 139 -0.15 -13.66 21.27
N ASN A 140 0.42 -14.78 20.88
CA ASN A 140 0.39 -15.24 19.49
C ASN A 140 -0.64 -16.36 19.36
N LYS A 141 -1.50 -16.27 18.35
CA LYS A 141 -2.47 -17.32 18.02
C LYS A 141 -2.27 -17.81 16.59
N GLN A 142 -2.17 -19.11 16.43
CA GLN A 142 -1.98 -19.74 15.14
C GLN A 142 -2.91 -20.92 14.95
N THR A 143 -3.49 -21.07 13.77
CA THR A 143 -4.26 -22.24 13.35
C THR A 143 -3.83 -22.67 11.96
N THR A 144 -3.50 -23.96 11.80
CA THR A 144 -3.23 -24.56 10.49
C THR A 144 -4.14 -25.76 10.28
N LEU A 145 -4.83 -25.79 9.14
CA LEU A 145 -5.58 -26.95 8.66
C LEU A 145 -5.08 -27.33 7.28
N GLN A 146 -4.60 -28.54 7.13
CA GLN A 146 -4.16 -29.11 5.85
C GLN A 146 -4.92 -30.39 5.55
N VAL A 147 -5.57 -30.46 4.40
CA VAL A 147 -6.29 -31.64 3.94
C VAL A 147 -5.84 -31.98 2.52
N GLY A 148 -5.37 -33.20 2.32
CA GLY A 148 -4.87 -33.65 1.02
C GLY A 148 -3.42 -34.11 1.08
N GLY A 149 -2.61 -33.76 0.09
CA GLY A 149 -1.24 -34.27 0.02
C GLY A 149 -0.18 -33.23 -0.28
N ASN A 150 0.99 -33.39 0.35
CA ASN A 150 2.15 -32.52 0.12
C ASN A 150 1.86 -31.00 0.35
N ASN A 151 0.92 -30.65 1.20
CA ASN A 151 0.70 -29.26 1.57
C ASN A 151 1.75 -28.84 2.62
N PHE A 152 2.22 -27.59 2.52
CA PHE A 152 3.20 -27.05 3.45
C PHE A 152 2.75 -25.70 4.04
N ALA A 153 2.82 -25.56 5.35
CA ALA A 153 2.55 -24.29 6.04
C ALA A 153 3.68 -23.96 7.02
N ALA A 154 4.19 -22.75 6.96
CA ALA A 154 5.13 -22.25 7.95
C ALA A 154 4.64 -20.91 8.52
N THR A 155 4.57 -20.82 9.85
CA THR A 155 4.15 -19.62 10.57
C THR A 155 5.19 -19.23 11.60
N SER A 156 5.64 -17.99 11.56
CA SER A 156 6.50 -17.40 12.58
C SER A 156 5.83 -16.15 13.15
N GLN A 157 5.61 -16.14 14.46
CA GLN A 157 4.99 -15.02 15.17
C GLN A 157 5.91 -14.58 16.32
N ASP A 158 6.33 -13.34 16.31
CA ASP A 158 7.12 -12.73 17.37
C ASP A 158 6.40 -11.49 17.90
N ASN A 159 6.05 -11.51 19.19
CA ASN A 159 5.30 -10.41 19.77
C ASN A 159 5.93 -9.94 21.09
N ALA A 160 6.65 -8.85 21.02
CA ALA A 160 7.38 -8.28 22.16
C ALA A 160 6.50 -7.48 23.15
N GLY A 161 5.16 -7.42 22.98
CA GLY A 161 4.30 -6.54 23.77
C GLY A 161 2.95 -7.14 24.16
N ALA A 162 2.01 -6.27 24.54
CA ALA A 162 0.62 -6.62 24.86
C ALA A 162 -0.25 -6.87 23.61
N ASN A 163 0.28 -6.62 22.43
CA ASN A 163 -0.40 -6.76 21.15
C ASN A 163 -0.64 -8.24 20.80
N LYS A 164 -1.46 -8.50 19.79
CA LYS A 164 -1.85 -9.85 19.41
C LYS A 164 -1.52 -10.12 17.94
N ASN A 165 -0.79 -11.20 17.69
CA ASN A 165 -0.63 -11.75 16.34
C ASN A 165 -1.56 -12.93 16.14
N THR A 166 -2.34 -12.92 15.07
CA THR A 166 -3.24 -14.01 14.72
C THR A 166 -2.97 -14.49 13.29
N SER A 167 -2.81 -15.79 13.11
CA SER A 167 -2.65 -16.42 11.81
C SER A 167 -3.57 -17.61 11.64
N SER A 168 -4.28 -17.67 10.52
CA SER A 168 -5.08 -18.82 10.14
C SER A 168 -4.71 -19.27 8.73
N THR A 169 -4.29 -20.51 8.58
CA THR A 169 -3.92 -21.09 7.29
C THR A 169 -4.73 -22.35 7.04
N THR A 170 -5.47 -22.39 5.95
CA THR A 170 -6.23 -23.55 5.50
C THR A 170 -5.79 -23.93 4.07
N GLN A 171 -5.38 -25.17 3.89
CA GLN A 171 -4.94 -25.70 2.60
C GLN A 171 -5.71 -26.98 2.29
N LEU A 172 -6.46 -26.98 1.20
CA LEU A 172 -7.25 -28.11 0.72
C LEU A 172 -6.77 -28.52 -0.67
N GLY A 173 -6.37 -29.77 -0.84
CA GLY A 173 -5.83 -30.28 -2.11
C GLY A 173 -4.38 -30.72 -2.01
N ALA A 174 -3.56 -30.41 -3.01
CA ALA A 174 -2.20 -30.90 -3.05
C ALA A 174 -1.16 -29.83 -3.38
N PHE A 175 0.04 -29.98 -2.82
CA PHE A 175 1.19 -29.10 -3.09
C PHE A 175 0.94 -27.61 -2.81
N ASN A 176 -0.06 -27.26 -2.02
CA ASN A 176 -0.27 -25.87 -1.61
C ASN A 176 0.79 -25.48 -0.57
N SER A 177 1.27 -24.23 -0.65
CA SER A 177 2.29 -23.72 0.28
C SER A 177 1.87 -22.36 0.85
N ALA A 178 2.01 -22.19 2.16
CA ALA A 178 1.73 -20.94 2.85
C ALA A 178 2.88 -20.57 3.80
N LEU A 179 3.35 -19.33 3.70
CA LEU A 179 4.39 -18.78 4.56
C LEU A 179 3.84 -17.53 5.25
N VAL A 180 3.92 -17.48 6.57
CA VAL A 180 3.42 -16.37 7.37
C VAL A 180 4.48 -15.90 8.36
N GLY A 181 4.84 -14.61 8.28
CA GLY A 181 5.68 -13.93 9.26
C GLY A 181 4.95 -12.76 9.88
N GLN A 182 4.84 -12.72 11.21
CA GLN A 182 4.20 -11.63 11.94
C GLN A 182 5.12 -11.17 13.07
N THR A 183 5.45 -9.89 13.08
CA THR A 183 6.36 -9.31 14.10
C THR A 183 5.75 -8.05 14.68
N GLY A 184 5.81 -7.91 15.99
CA GLY A 184 5.26 -6.76 16.72
C GLY A 184 3.77 -6.58 16.48
N GLY A 185 3.19 -5.45 16.88
CA GLY A 185 1.84 -4.96 16.53
C GLY A 185 0.67 -5.96 16.63
N ASN A 186 -0.48 -5.48 16.22
CA ASN A 186 -1.67 -6.31 16.04
C ASN A 186 -1.74 -6.77 14.57
N ASN A 187 -1.22 -7.95 14.29
CA ASN A 187 -1.21 -8.50 12.95
C ASN A 187 -2.25 -9.63 12.84
N ASN A 188 -3.10 -9.55 11.83
CA ASN A 188 -4.09 -10.56 11.53
C ASN A 188 -3.91 -11.07 10.10
N GLN A 189 -3.83 -12.40 9.95
CA GLN A 189 -3.62 -13.01 8.66
C GLN A 189 -4.55 -14.21 8.47
N THR A 190 -5.15 -14.31 7.28
CA THR A 190 -5.93 -15.47 6.87
C THR A 190 -5.51 -15.93 5.47
N THR A 191 -5.21 -17.20 5.32
CA THR A 191 -4.95 -17.83 4.03
C THR A 191 -5.88 -19.02 3.84
N LEU A 192 -6.58 -19.05 2.70
CA LEU A 192 -7.30 -20.20 2.20
C LEU A 192 -6.80 -20.56 0.81
N SER A 193 -6.20 -21.74 0.65
CA SER A 193 -5.73 -22.26 -0.63
C SER A 193 -6.45 -23.58 -0.95
N VAL A 194 -7.19 -23.60 -2.04
CA VAL A 194 -7.96 -24.75 -2.50
C VAL A 194 -7.49 -25.12 -3.90
N GLY A 195 -7.03 -26.36 -4.07
CA GLY A 195 -6.56 -26.84 -5.38
C GLY A 195 -5.13 -27.37 -5.35
N VAL A 196 -4.35 -27.08 -6.39
CA VAL A 196 -3.02 -27.67 -6.54
C VAL A 196 -1.94 -26.62 -6.76
N GLY A 197 -0.87 -26.69 -5.97
CA GLY A 197 0.32 -25.89 -6.18
C GLY A 197 0.14 -24.39 -5.94
N ASN A 198 -0.89 -23.97 -5.22
CA ASN A 198 -1.07 -22.57 -4.86
C ASN A 198 -0.03 -22.15 -3.81
N PHE A 199 0.46 -20.92 -3.92
CA PHE A 199 1.45 -20.35 -3.02
C PHE A 199 0.99 -19.02 -2.45
N ALA A 200 1.01 -18.89 -1.13
CA ALA A 200 0.74 -17.63 -0.43
C ALA A 200 1.88 -17.29 0.53
N ALA A 201 2.36 -16.06 0.48
CA ALA A 201 3.34 -15.55 1.44
C ALA A 201 2.86 -14.22 2.01
N THR A 202 2.83 -14.11 3.34
CA THR A 202 2.42 -12.91 4.06
C THR A 202 3.50 -12.53 5.08
N SER A 203 3.93 -11.29 5.03
CA SER A 203 4.83 -10.70 6.03
C SER A 203 4.18 -9.45 6.62
N GLN A 204 3.97 -9.43 7.92
CA GLN A 204 3.35 -8.31 8.62
C GLN A 204 4.27 -7.85 9.76
N ILE A 205 4.64 -6.59 9.74
CA ILE A 205 5.46 -5.95 10.77
C ILE A 205 4.64 -4.81 11.36
N GLY A 206 4.08 -5.03 12.54
CA GLY A 206 3.23 -4.05 13.20
C GLY A 206 4.01 -3.03 14.03
N ALA A 207 3.61 -1.76 13.95
CA ALA A 207 4.00 -0.75 14.91
C ALA A 207 3.11 -0.82 16.17
N ALA A 208 3.56 -0.24 17.27
CA ALA A 208 2.76 -0.18 18.50
C ALA A 208 1.42 0.52 18.25
N GLY A 209 0.32 -0.15 18.58
CA GLY A 209 -1.04 0.36 18.41
C GLY A 209 -1.62 0.28 16.99
N GLY A 210 -0.85 -0.10 15.98
CA GLY A 210 -1.32 -0.26 14.60
C GLY A 210 -1.81 -1.68 14.31
N THR A 211 -2.74 -1.83 13.38
CA THR A 211 -3.24 -3.11 12.90
C THR A 211 -2.83 -3.37 11.46
N ASN A 212 -2.40 -4.58 11.16
CA ASN A 212 -2.21 -5.05 9.79
C ASN A 212 -3.12 -6.25 9.56
N GLU A 213 -3.96 -6.16 8.53
CA GLU A 213 -4.87 -7.24 8.15
C GLU A 213 -4.53 -7.74 6.75
N SER A 214 -4.47 -9.07 6.58
CA SER A 214 -4.22 -9.69 5.29
C SER A 214 -5.09 -10.91 5.09
N ALA A 215 -5.84 -10.94 4.00
CA ALA A 215 -6.63 -12.08 3.58
C ALA A 215 -6.22 -12.55 2.18
N THR A 216 -5.92 -13.83 2.04
CA THR A 216 -5.59 -14.43 0.76
C THR A 216 -6.46 -15.65 0.51
N LEU A 217 -7.22 -15.64 -0.60
CA LEU A 217 -8.06 -16.73 -1.05
C LEU A 217 -7.60 -17.18 -2.44
N GLN A 218 -7.22 -18.43 -2.57
CA GLN A 218 -6.76 -19.02 -3.83
C GLN A 218 -7.55 -20.28 -4.16
N PHE A 219 -8.20 -20.28 -5.31
CA PHE A 219 -8.95 -21.41 -5.84
C PHE A 219 -8.42 -21.78 -7.22
N GLY A 220 -8.07 -23.05 -7.42
CA GLY A 220 -7.52 -23.54 -8.69
C GLY A 220 -6.07 -23.97 -8.56
N SER A 221 -5.24 -23.66 -9.55
CA SER A 221 -3.89 -24.21 -9.57
C SER A 221 -2.82 -23.17 -9.84
N PHE A 222 -1.69 -23.32 -9.18
CA PHE A 222 -0.47 -22.51 -9.35
C PHE A 222 -0.67 -20.99 -9.18
N ASN A 223 -1.71 -20.58 -8.46
CA ASN A 223 -1.89 -19.17 -8.10
C ASN A 223 -0.84 -18.76 -7.06
N ARG A 224 -0.34 -17.53 -7.17
CA ARG A 224 0.67 -16.98 -6.26
C ARG A 224 0.23 -15.66 -5.68
N SER A 225 0.32 -15.51 -4.37
CA SER A 225 0.02 -14.26 -3.66
C SER A 225 1.14 -13.89 -2.71
N PHE A 226 1.56 -12.64 -2.75
CA PHE A 226 2.54 -12.05 -1.85
C PHE A 226 1.92 -10.82 -1.18
N ALA A 227 1.96 -10.76 0.14
CA ALA A 227 1.50 -9.63 0.93
C ALA A 227 2.59 -9.17 1.90
N GLY A 228 3.02 -7.94 1.78
CA GLY A 228 3.96 -7.29 2.70
C GLY A 228 3.32 -6.07 3.33
N GLN A 229 3.21 -6.03 4.65
CA GLN A 229 2.60 -4.92 5.38
C GLN A 229 3.54 -4.49 6.51
N ALA A 230 3.82 -3.20 6.57
CA ALA A 230 4.66 -2.64 7.63
C ALA A 230 4.04 -1.38 8.24
N GLY A 231 4.27 -1.18 9.54
CA GLY A 231 3.65 -0.11 10.31
C GLY A 231 2.29 -0.53 10.85
N GLY A 232 1.26 0.29 10.67
CA GLY A 232 -0.10 -0.02 11.11
C GLY A 232 -1.15 0.63 10.24
N GLY A 233 -2.39 0.14 10.29
CA GLY A 233 -3.47 0.62 9.43
C GLY A 233 -3.38 0.11 7.99
N ASN A 234 -2.82 -1.08 7.77
CA ASN A 234 -2.77 -1.72 6.47
C ASN A 234 -3.83 -2.83 6.36
N ASP A 235 -4.62 -2.80 5.31
CA ASP A 235 -5.60 -3.81 4.98
C ASP A 235 -5.36 -4.34 3.55
N GLN A 236 -5.33 -5.66 3.39
CA GLN A 236 -5.07 -6.29 2.11
C GLN A 236 -5.99 -7.49 1.89
N GLY A 237 -6.66 -7.51 0.74
CA GLY A 237 -7.44 -8.65 0.26
C GLY A 237 -6.93 -9.14 -1.10
N THR A 238 -6.69 -10.44 -1.23
CA THR A 238 -6.39 -11.08 -2.51
C THR A 238 -7.32 -12.25 -2.74
N MET A 239 -7.99 -12.27 -3.88
CA MET A 239 -8.80 -13.39 -4.35
C MET A 239 -8.33 -13.82 -5.73
N GLN A 240 -7.94 -15.08 -5.88
CA GLN A 240 -7.48 -15.64 -7.15
C GLN A 240 -8.27 -16.91 -7.50
N PHE A 241 -8.90 -16.89 -8.65
CA PHE A 241 -9.64 -18.03 -9.20
C PHE A 241 -9.05 -18.43 -10.55
N GLY A 242 -8.65 -19.69 -10.71
CA GLY A 242 -8.16 -20.20 -11.98
C GLY A 242 -6.72 -20.71 -11.92
N TYR A 243 -5.92 -20.38 -12.93
CA TYR A 243 -4.60 -20.97 -13.12
C TYR A 243 -3.50 -19.91 -13.26
N GLY A 244 -2.45 -20.03 -12.45
CA GLY A 244 -1.21 -19.27 -12.62
C GLY A 244 -1.36 -17.74 -12.42
N ASN A 245 -2.37 -17.26 -11.70
CA ASN A 245 -2.52 -15.85 -11.39
C ASN A 245 -1.47 -15.40 -10.36
N LEU A 246 -0.97 -14.18 -10.50
CA LEU A 246 0.02 -13.58 -9.60
C LEU A 246 -0.51 -12.27 -9.02
N SER A 247 -0.54 -12.18 -7.71
CA SER A 247 -0.81 -10.94 -6.98
C SER A 247 0.36 -10.60 -6.06
N ALA A 248 0.76 -9.34 -6.03
CA ALA A 248 1.72 -8.83 -5.07
C ALA A 248 1.23 -7.50 -4.48
N THR A 249 1.15 -7.41 -3.17
CA THR A 249 0.74 -6.21 -2.45
C THR A 249 1.80 -5.82 -1.43
N GLY A 250 2.28 -4.59 -1.51
CA GLY A 250 3.19 -3.99 -0.54
C GLY A 250 2.55 -2.75 0.08
N GLN A 251 2.42 -2.71 1.40
CA GLN A 251 1.80 -1.59 2.12
C GLN A 251 2.71 -1.13 3.26
N LEU A 252 2.98 0.15 3.30
CA LEU A 252 3.76 0.79 4.35
C LEU A 252 2.96 1.96 4.93
N ALA A 253 2.58 1.87 6.21
CA ALA A 253 1.87 2.93 6.91
C ALA A 253 2.63 3.30 8.20
N ASN A 254 3.38 4.38 8.16
CA ASN A 254 4.22 4.83 9.27
C ASN A 254 3.72 6.13 9.93
N ALA A 255 2.55 6.63 9.54
CA ALA A 255 1.97 7.83 10.12
C ALA A 255 0.78 7.51 11.01
N GLN A 256 0.58 8.29 12.06
CA GLN A 256 -0.63 8.22 12.86
C GLN A 256 -1.86 8.56 11.99
N GLY A 257 -2.88 7.72 12.00
CA GLY A 257 -4.08 7.89 11.17
C GLY A 257 -3.91 7.55 9.68
N ALA A 258 -2.73 7.10 9.26
CA ALA A 258 -2.50 6.63 7.89
C ALA A 258 -3.11 5.25 7.67
N THR A 259 -3.79 5.08 6.56
CA THR A 259 -4.36 3.79 6.17
C THR A 259 -4.04 3.45 4.71
N ASN A 260 -3.71 2.20 4.46
CA ASN A 260 -3.57 1.64 3.13
C ASN A 260 -4.57 0.50 2.98
N SER A 261 -5.41 0.54 1.96
CA SER A 261 -6.32 -0.54 1.63
C SER A 261 -6.10 -1.02 0.19
N ALA A 262 -5.95 -2.31 0.01
CA ALA A 262 -5.75 -2.92 -1.30
C ALA A 262 -6.61 -4.16 -1.48
N LEU A 263 -7.41 -4.19 -2.54
CA LEU A 263 -8.19 -5.35 -2.94
C LEU A 263 -7.79 -5.79 -4.35
N THR A 264 -7.37 -7.04 -4.49
CA THR A 264 -7.06 -7.64 -5.78
C THR A 264 -7.93 -8.86 -6.02
N THR A 265 -8.67 -8.87 -7.13
CA THR A 265 -9.45 -10.02 -7.58
C THR A 265 -9.00 -10.42 -8.98
N GLN A 266 -8.58 -11.67 -9.14
CA GLN A 266 -8.13 -12.21 -10.42
C GLN A 266 -8.91 -13.49 -10.76
N ILE A 267 -9.57 -13.50 -11.91
CA ILE A 267 -10.34 -14.63 -12.41
C ILE A 267 -9.82 -15.01 -13.79
N GLY A 268 -9.36 -16.25 -13.95
CA GLY A 268 -8.86 -16.74 -15.23
C GLY A 268 -7.44 -17.23 -15.19
N VAL A 269 -6.65 -16.94 -16.22
CA VAL A 269 -5.34 -17.56 -16.43
C VAL A 269 -4.22 -16.54 -16.56
N GLY A 270 -3.21 -16.64 -15.73
CA GLY A 270 -1.96 -15.89 -15.86
C GLY A 270 -2.11 -14.36 -15.69
N ASN A 271 -3.14 -13.90 -15.01
CA ASN A 271 -3.30 -12.48 -14.70
C ASN A 271 -2.26 -12.04 -13.67
N LYS A 272 -1.76 -10.82 -13.79
CA LYS A 272 -0.76 -10.24 -12.91
C LYS A 272 -1.24 -8.92 -12.34
N ALA A 273 -1.22 -8.77 -11.02
CA ALA A 273 -1.53 -7.53 -10.34
C ALA A 273 -0.44 -7.19 -9.32
N MET A 274 -0.03 -5.94 -9.28
CA MET A 274 0.90 -5.43 -8.28
C MET A 274 0.35 -4.12 -7.72
N THR A 275 0.27 -4.03 -6.41
CA THR A 275 -0.17 -2.83 -5.68
C THR A 275 0.90 -2.44 -4.67
N LEU A 276 1.40 -1.23 -4.77
CA LEU A 276 2.35 -0.65 -3.83
C LEU A 276 1.75 0.62 -3.22
N GLN A 277 1.59 0.63 -1.92
CA GLN A 277 1.01 1.76 -1.19
C GLN A 277 1.94 2.18 -0.07
N SER A 278 2.27 3.45 -0.02
CA SER A 278 3.08 4.04 1.04
C SER A 278 2.38 5.26 1.60
N THR A 279 2.15 5.25 2.92
CA THR A 279 1.75 6.43 3.67
C THR A 279 2.81 6.68 4.73
N LYS A 280 3.59 7.73 4.52
CA LYS A 280 4.62 8.12 5.47
C LYS A 280 4.22 9.43 6.13
N GLY A 281 4.21 9.43 7.47
CA GLY A 281 4.30 10.62 8.28
C GLY A 281 5.58 10.53 9.08
N SER A 282 6.20 11.63 9.39
CA SER A 282 7.39 11.57 10.25
C SER A 282 6.94 11.45 11.71
N PRO A 283 7.38 10.43 12.44
CA PRO A 283 7.08 10.30 13.87
C PRO A 283 7.68 11.43 14.72
N SER A 284 8.65 12.18 14.19
CA SER A 284 9.18 13.39 14.82
C SER A 284 8.25 14.60 14.74
N PHE A 285 7.06 14.44 14.18
CA PHE A 285 6.08 15.48 13.96
C PHE A 285 4.87 15.37 14.89
N ALA A 286 5.04 14.84 16.09
CA ALA A 286 4.10 15.12 17.18
C ALA A 286 3.93 16.65 17.31
N ALA A 287 2.72 17.08 17.61
CA ALA A 287 2.49 18.50 17.88
C ALA A 287 3.48 18.97 18.95
N ASN A 288 4.40 19.82 18.57
CA ASN A 288 5.35 20.43 19.48
C ASN A 288 5.10 21.94 19.48
N ASP A 289 4.91 22.49 20.65
CA ASP A 289 4.93 23.93 20.83
C ASP A 289 6.36 24.42 20.67
N GLY A 290 6.59 25.29 19.71
CA GLY A 290 7.90 25.82 19.40
C GLY A 290 7.86 27.30 19.03
N SER A 291 9.01 27.93 18.96
CA SER A 291 9.16 29.24 18.36
C SER A 291 9.87 29.11 17.02
N LEU A 292 9.33 29.75 16.00
CA LEU A 292 9.96 29.91 14.70
C LEU A 292 10.81 31.15 14.68
N SER A 293 12.08 31.02 14.34
CA SER A 293 12.92 32.14 14.00
C SER A 293 13.21 32.15 12.51
N GLY A 294 12.90 33.21 11.83
CA GLY A 294 13.16 33.40 10.42
C GLY A 294 13.70 34.77 10.09
N SER A 295 14.37 34.93 8.98
CA SER A 295 14.81 36.20 8.45
C SER A 295 14.16 36.48 7.10
N ILE A 296 13.67 37.69 6.91
CA ILE A 296 13.19 38.15 5.61
C ILE A 296 14.37 38.84 4.93
N LYS A 297 14.83 38.32 3.81
CA LYS A 297 15.83 38.99 2.96
C LYS A 297 15.11 39.63 1.79
N THR A 298 15.17 40.93 1.69
CA THR A 298 14.69 41.69 0.53
C THR A 298 15.88 42.18 -0.27
N THR A 299 15.91 41.87 -1.56
CA THR A 299 16.89 42.43 -2.48
C THR A 299 16.19 43.45 -3.34
N GLU A 300 16.55 44.72 -3.16
CA GLU A 300 15.98 45.80 -3.94
C GLU A 300 16.84 46.03 -5.19
N LYS A 301 16.23 45.84 -6.37
CA LYS A 301 16.87 46.21 -7.64
C LYS A 301 16.22 47.50 -8.15
N TYR A 302 16.99 48.55 -8.23
CA TYR A 302 16.55 49.79 -8.83
C TYR A 302 16.94 49.85 -10.31
N ALA A 303 16.00 50.26 -11.17
CA ALA A 303 16.30 50.52 -12.59
C ALA A 303 16.99 51.88 -12.74
N THR A 304 18.08 51.91 -13.49
CA THR A 304 18.81 53.13 -13.80
C THR A 304 18.01 53.96 -14.81
N LEU A 305 17.52 55.11 -14.39
CA LEU A 305 16.97 56.09 -15.34
C LEU A 305 18.09 56.95 -15.93
N LYS A 306 18.26 56.88 -17.23
CA LYS A 306 19.05 57.87 -17.95
C LYS A 306 18.16 59.07 -18.27
N SER A 307 18.37 60.13 -17.52
CA SER A 307 17.85 61.44 -17.88
C SER A 307 19.01 62.35 -18.29
N SER A 308 18.76 63.18 -19.30
CA SER A 308 19.78 64.03 -19.87
C SER A 308 20.16 65.26 -19.04
N TYR A 309 19.73 65.41 -17.79
CA TYR A 309 20.14 66.48 -16.92
C TYR A 309 19.60 66.30 -15.50
N PRO A 310 20.36 66.59 -14.38
CA PRO A 310 21.66 66.03 -14.08
C PRO A 310 21.54 64.62 -13.56
N TYR A 311 22.63 63.88 -13.68
CA TYR A 311 22.67 62.44 -13.28
C TYR A 311 22.44 62.27 -11.81
N TYR A 312 21.37 61.61 -11.42
CA TYR A 312 21.29 60.91 -10.13
C TYR A 312 21.49 59.42 -10.38
N GLN A 313 22.66 58.97 -10.12
CA GLN A 313 22.89 57.52 -9.98
C GLN A 313 22.39 57.10 -8.61
N VAL A 314 21.25 56.45 -8.57
CA VAL A 314 20.94 55.61 -7.42
C VAL A 314 21.59 54.28 -7.68
N ASN A 315 22.87 54.18 -7.39
CA ASN A 315 23.61 52.96 -7.40
C ASN A 315 23.54 52.39 -5.99
N GLN A 316 22.80 51.30 -5.81
CA GLN A 316 23.25 50.07 -5.16
C GLN A 316 22.07 49.13 -4.97
N PRO A 317 22.16 47.87 -5.32
CA PRO A 317 21.24 46.87 -4.83
C PRO A 317 21.48 46.74 -3.32
N GLY A 318 20.58 47.30 -2.54
CA GLY A 318 20.57 47.13 -1.12
C GLY A 318 19.94 45.80 -0.76
N THR A 319 20.69 44.94 -0.07
CA THR A 319 20.11 43.77 0.60
C THR A 319 19.75 44.20 2.04
N SER A 320 18.47 44.36 2.33
CA SER A 320 18.00 44.54 3.68
C SER A 320 17.59 43.21 4.27
N SER A 321 18.22 42.83 5.38
CA SER A 321 17.88 41.64 6.13
C SER A 321 17.13 42.03 7.38
N TYR A 322 15.85 41.65 7.48
CA TYR A 322 15.04 41.82 8.67
C TYR A 322 14.97 40.48 9.41
N GLY A 323 15.53 40.40 10.60
CA GLY A 323 15.42 39.25 11.46
C GLY A 323 16.42 39.22 12.58
N PRO A 324 16.31 38.29 13.54
CA PRO A 324 15.35 37.19 13.56
C PRO A 324 13.99 37.64 14.11
N VAL A 325 12.91 37.26 13.41
CA VAL A 325 11.55 37.44 13.92
C VAL A 325 11.11 36.07 14.47
N ALA A 326 10.83 36.01 15.77
CA ALA A 326 10.35 34.79 16.41
C ALA A 326 8.82 34.82 16.48
N PHE A 327 8.18 33.82 15.93
CA PHE A 327 6.75 33.60 16.06
C PHE A 327 6.51 32.35 16.93
N PRO A 328 5.82 32.45 18.08
CA PRO A 328 5.38 31.26 18.79
C PRO A 328 4.32 30.54 17.94
N TYR A 329 4.46 29.23 17.77
CA TYR A 329 3.49 28.42 17.04
C TYR A 329 3.38 27.01 17.60
N THR A 330 2.20 26.43 17.47
CA THR A 330 1.96 25.00 17.66
C THR A 330 2.05 24.34 16.31
N ALA A 331 3.06 23.53 16.08
CA ALA A 331 3.16 22.78 14.84
C ALA A 331 2.07 21.69 14.82
N PRO A 332 1.13 21.70 13.88
CA PRO A 332 0.14 20.65 13.79
C PRO A 332 0.83 19.31 13.48
N ALA A 333 0.25 18.22 13.99
CA ALA A 333 0.68 16.87 13.65
C ALA A 333 0.55 16.66 12.13
N VAL A 334 1.57 16.06 11.52
CA VAL A 334 1.55 15.73 10.09
C VAL A 334 0.99 14.34 9.91
N TYR A 335 -0.17 14.25 9.30
CA TYR A 335 -0.84 13.00 9.02
C TYR A 335 -0.51 12.54 7.59
N GLY A 336 -0.29 11.23 7.42
CA GLY A 336 -0.36 10.60 6.10
C GLY A 336 -1.80 10.66 5.57
N GLY A 337 -1.95 10.54 4.25
CA GLY A 337 -3.27 10.38 3.65
C GLY A 337 -3.74 8.92 3.67
N VAL A 338 -4.81 8.66 2.96
CA VAL A 338 -5.39 7.33 2.75
C VAL A 338 -5.05 6.87 1.35
N ASN A 339 -4.52 5.66 1.19
CA ASN A 339 -4.37 5.01 -0.10
C ASN A 339 -5.39 3.87 -0.22
N ALA A 340 -6.22 3.92 -1.25
CA ALA A 340 -7.16 2.85 -1.57
C ALA A 340 -6.95 2.37 -3.01
N ALA A 341 -6.76 1.07 -3.19
CA ALA A 341 -6.58 0.46 -4.49
C ALA A 341 -7.49 -0.74 -4.67
N SER A 342 -8.19 -0.81 -5.80
CA SER A 342 -8.99 -1.96 -6.19
C SER A 342 -8.60 -2.43 -7.59
N THR A 343 -8.29 -3.71 -7.75
CA THR A 343 -7.96 -4.31 -9.03
C THR A 343 -8.83 -5.52 -9.28
N LEU A 344 -9.59 -5.52 -10.37
CA LEU A 344 -10.36 -6.64 -10.88
C LEU A 344 -9.83 -7.05 -12.26
N GLN A 345 -9.35 -8.27 -12.39
CA GLN A 345 -8.90 -8.84 -13.66
C GLN A 345 -9.67 -10.11 -13.98
N VAL A 346 -10.35 -10.13 -15.12
CA VAL A 346 -11.10 -11.28 -15.63
C VAL A 346 -10.56 -11.65 -17.01
N GLY A 347 -10.15 -12.90 -17.18
CA GLY A 347 -9.66 -13.38 -18.49
C GLY A 347 -8.23 -13.92 -18.46
N LYS A 348 -7.43 -13.59 -19.49
CA LYS A 348 -6.12 -14.21 -19.66
C LYS A 348 -4.98 -13.20 -19.83
N GLY A 349 -3.97 -13.29 -18.96
CA GLY A 349 -2.73 -12.54 -19.10
C GLY A 349 -2.88 -11.02 -18.94
N ASN A 350 -3.90 -10.54 -18.25
CA ASN A 350 -4.04 -9.13 -17.93
C ASN A 350 -2.99 -8.69 -16.90
N SER A 351 -2.51 -7.44 -17.01
CA SER A 351 -1.49 -6.89 -16.11
C SER A 351 -1.92 -5.54 -15.54
N ALA A 352 -1.88 -5.38 -14.23
CA ALA A 352 -2.16 -4.14 -13.54
C ALA A 352 -1.04 -3.78 -12.56
N LEU A 353 -0.61 -2.52 -12.57
CA LEU A 353 0.30 -1.96 -11.59
C LEU A 353 -0.33 -0.70 -10.99
N THR A 354 -0.51 -0.68 -9.69
CA THR A 354 -0.96 0.51 -8.95
C THR A 354 0.12 0.91 -7.95
N VAL A 355 0.58 2.14 -8.03
CA VAL A 355 1.54 2.73 -7.09
C VAL A 355 0.92 3.98 -6.49
N GLN A 356 0.73 3.99 -5.18
CA GLN A 356 0.16 5.11 -4.45
C GLN A 356 1.10 5.52 -3.33
N ASN A 357 1.49 6.78 -3.34
CA ASN A 357 2.35 7.35 -2.31
C ASN A 357 1.69 8.59 -1.71
N SER A 358 1.45 8.55 -0.41
CA SER A 358 0.85 9.65 0.35
C SER A 358 1.76 9.97 1.52
N GLU A 359 2.72 10.86 1.28
CA GLU A 359 3.67 11.28 2.31
C GLU A 359 3.26 12.63 2.88
N GLY A 360 3.06 12.70 4.20
CA GLY A 360 3.03 13.98 4.89
C GLY A 360 4.47 14.50 5.04
N ALA A 361 4.70 15.75 4.70
CA ALA A 361 6.01 16.37 4.83
C ALA A 361 5.90 17.65 5.68
N ARG A 362 6.87 17.88 6.56
CA ARG A 362 7.20 19.23 6.97
C ARG A 362 8.22 19.77 5.98
N THR A 363 7.89 20.87 5.34
CA THR A 363 8.89 21.60 4.59
C THR A 363 9.87 22.24 5.59
N GLY A 364 10.93 21.53 5.91
CA GLY A 364 12.14 22.13 6.49
C GLY A 364 12.95 22.87 5.44
N ALA A 365 12.45 22.94 4.23
CA ALA A 365 13.06 23.67 3.15
C ALA A 365 12.46 25.07 3.11
N THR A 366 13.30 26.04 3.16
CA THR A 366 13.07 27.39 2.67
C THR A 366 12.20 27.33 1.42
N LEU A 367 10.91 27.65 1.52
CA LEU A 367 10.16 28.09 0.36
C LEU A 367 10.76 29.43 -0.05
N SER A 368 11.91 29.39 -0.70
CA SER A 368 12.46 30.57 -1.34
C SER A 368 11.66 30.80 -2.64
N LYS A 369 10.59 31.51 -2.54
CA LYS A 369 9.94 32.08 -3.71
C LYS A 369 10.49 33.50 -3.89
N SER A 370 11.24 33.72 -4.95
CA SER A 370 11.45 35.08 -5.41
C SER A 370 10.11 35.59 -5.93
N ILE A 371 9.51 36.48 -5.19
CA ILE A 371 8.33 37.22 -5.63
C ILE A 371 8.86 38.52 -6.22
N ASP A 372 8.89 38.63 -7.54
CA ASP A 372 9.08 39.89 -8.21
C ASP A 372 7.75 40.65 -8.13
N VAL A 373 7.62 41.47 -7.12
CA VAL A 373 6.50 42.41 -7.05
C VAL A 373 6.95 43.70 -7.75
N PRO A 374 6.36 44.07 -8.88
CA PRO A 374 6.59 45.41 -9.42
C PRO A 374 5.97 46.39 -8.44
N VAL A 375 6.80 47.03 -7.66
CA VAL A 375 6.38 48.10 -6.78
C VAL A 375 6.59 49.41 -7.54
N GLY A 376 5.50 50.00 -7.98
CA GLY A 376 5.55 51.37 -8.45
C GLY A 376 5.84 52.28 -7.22
N PHE A 377 7.09 52.58 -7.01
CA PHE A 377 7.40 53.70 -6.13
C PHE A 377 7.06 54.96 -6.89
N GLY A 378 6.02 55.67 -6.46
CA GLY A 378 5.92 57.08 -6.77
C GLY A 378 7.16 57.74 -6.22
N VAL A 379 8.19 57.87 -7.04
CA VAL A 379 9.37 58.59 -6.64
C VAL A 379 8.94 60.02 -6.49
N TRP A 380 9.20 60.48 -5.31
CA TRP A 380 9.19 61.84 -4.90
C TRP A 380 9.34 62.77 -6.07
N HIS A 381 8.34 63.62 -6.28
CA HIS A 381 8.35 64.65 -7.30
C HIS A 381 9.52 65.59 -7.05
N GLY A 382 10.65 65.26 -7.62
CA GLY A 382 11.66 66.27 -7.82
C GLY A 382 11.08 67.29 -8.82
N LEU A 383 11.33 68.53 -8.58
CA LEU A 383 10.75 69.73 -9.17
C LEU A 383 10.73 69.82 -10.70
N LEU A 384 11.05 68.76 -11.46
CA LEU A 384 11.34 68.89 -12.87
C LEU A 384 10.59 67.94 -13.85
N ASP A 385 9.89 66.92 -13.38
CA ASP A 385 9.04 66.13 -14.28
C ASP A 385 7.99 65.25 -13.55
N PRO A 386 6.74 65.70 -13.47
CA PRO A 386 5.67 64.99 -12.76
C PRO A 386 5.17 63.76 -13.51
N THR A 387 5.70 63.42 -14.67
CA THR A 387 5.17 62.35 -15.52
C THR A 387 6.03 61.08 -15.53
N LYS A 388 7.17 61.05 -14.86
CA LYS A 388 8.05 59.85 -14.86
C LYS A 388 7.81 58.97 -13.62
N THR A 389 7.15 57.90 -13.86
CA THR A 389 7.04 56.78 -12.89
C THR A 389 8.27 55.88 -12.97
N VAL A 390 9.02 55.79 -11.90
CA VAL A 390 10.12 54.84 -11.81
C VAL A 390 9.56 53.51 -11.29
N TYR A 391 9.64 52.50 -12.13
CA TYR A 391 9.29 51.13 -11.74
C TYR A 391 10.51 50.45 -11.13
N GLY A 392 10.42 50.10 -9.90
CA GLY A 392 11.38 49.24 -9.20
C GLY A 392 10.79 47.86 -9.01
N THR A 393 11.61 46.83 -9.19
CA THR A 393 11.24 45.46 -8.86
C THR A 393 11.79 45.14 -7.48
N VAL A 394 10.95 44.89 -6.51
CA VAL A 394 11.36 44.36 -5.20
C VAL A 394 11.36 42.84 -5.31
N THR A 395 12.56 42.25 -5.40
CA THR A 395 12.72 40.81 -5.31
C THR A 395 12.83 40.45 -3.85
N GLY A 396 11.75 39.97 -3.28
CA GLY A 396 11.72 39.47 -1.91
C GLY A 396 11.83 37.95 -1.91
N THR A 397 12.82 37.39 -1.25
CA THR A 397 12.83 35.98 -0.87
C THR A 397 12.19 35.88 0.52
N ALA A 398 10.92 35.49 0.58
CA ALA A 398 10.32 35.12 1.84
C ALA A 398 10.74 33.69 2.17
N GLU A 399 11.68 33.54 3.08
CA GLU A 399 11.95 32.26 3.73
C GLU A 399 10.89 32.07 4.80
N LEU A 400 9.82 31.33 4.47
CA LEU A 400 8.86 30.87 5.48
C LEU A 400 9.54 29.78 6.31
N PRO A 401 9.82 30.06 7.58
CA PRO A 401 10.45 29.08 8.43
C PRO A 401 9.49 27.91 8.68
N GLN A 402 9.93 26.73 8.38
CA GLN A 402 9.57 25.38 8.85
C GLN A 402 8.12 25.03 9.27
N ALA A 403 7.08 25.73 8.91
CA ALA A 403 5.78 25.57 9.55
C ALA A 403 4.60 25.23 8.65
N VAL A 404 4.78 24.91 7.38
CA VAL A 404 3.67 24.39 6.59
C VAL A 404 3.68 22.86 6.67
N ALA A 405 2.81 22.32 7.52
CA ALA A 405 2.54 20.89 7.53
C ALA A 405 1.77 20.54 6.25
N LEU A 406 2.41 19.86 5.32
CA LEU A 406 1.76 19.29 4.16
C LEU A 406 1.22 17.91 4.55
N LYS A 407 -0.07 17.69 4.40
CA LYS A 407 -0.71 16.39 4.60
C LYS A 407 -0.48 15.51 3.37
N GLY A 408 -0.45 14.20 3.57
CA GLY A 408 -0.52 13.26 2.46
C GLY A 408 -1.85 13.39 1.73
N VAL A 409 -1.82 13.24 0.42
CA VAL A 409 -2.99 13.25 -0.46
C VAL A 409 -3.73 11.91 -0.34
N ASN A 410 -5.06 11.92 -0.36
CA ASN A 410 -5.83 10.69 -0.47
C ASN A 410 -5.75 10.17 -1.92
N ASN A 411 -5.29 8.95 -2.10
CA ASN A 411 -5.16 8.33 -3.42
C ASN A 411 -6.17 7.18 -3.55
N ASN A 412 -7.06 7.27 -4.54
CA ASN A 412 -8.02 6.24 -4.86
C ASN A 412 -7.78 5.72 -6.28
N ALA A 413 -7.57 4.44 -6.44
CA ALA A 413 -7.39 3.82 -7.75
C ALA A 413 -8.27 2.61 -7.93
N ALA A 414 -9.01 2.56 -9.04
CA ALA A 414 -9.75 1.38 -9.46
C ALA A 414 -9.31 0.95 -10.85
N THR A 415 -8.96 -0.33 -10.99
CA THR A 415 -8.58 -0.92 -12.26
C THR A 415 -9.47 -2.13 -12.54
N ILE A 416 -10.16 -2.12 -13.68
CA ILE A 416 -11.01 -3.20 -14.16
C ILE A 416 -10.49 -3.66 -15.52
N GLN A 417 -10.10 -4.91 -15.66
CA GLN A 417 -9.63 -5.48 -16.92
C GLN A 417 -10.40 -6.76 -17.23
N VAL A 418 -11.12 -6.76 -18.33
CA VAL A 418 -11.88 -7.93 -18.82
C VAL A 418 -11.40 -8.28 -20.23
N GLY A 419 -10.92 -9.50 -20.42
CA GLY A 419 -10.43 -9.94 -21.71
C GLY A 419 -9.00 -10.47 -21.68
N LYS A 420 -8.20 -10.14 -22.71
CA LYS A 420 -6.87 -10.73 -22.86
C LYS A 420 -5.77 -9.69 -22.98
N LYS A 421 -4.70 -9.90 -22.23
CA LYS A 421 -3.44 -9.12 -22.34
C LYS A 421 -3.65 -7.59 -22.22
N ASN A 422 -4.66 -7.14 -21.49
CA ASN A 422 -4.81 -5.74 -21.16
C ASN A 422 -3.75 -5.30 -20.14
N ALA A 423 -3.26 -4.08 -20.27
CA ALA A 423 -2.24 -3.52 -19.38
C ALA A 423 -2.70 -2.18 -18.79
N ALA A 424 -2.62 -2.01 -17.49
CA ALA A 424 -2.92 -0.76 -16.81
C ALA A 424 -1.82 -0.41 -15.80
N ILE A 425 -1.41 0.85 -15.81
CA ILE A 425 -0.49 1.41 -14.83
C ILE A 425 -1.14 2.67 -14.25
N THR A 426 -1.31 2.70 -12.93
CA THR A 426 -1.78 3.88 -12.20
C THR A 426 -0.75 4.28 -11.16
N MET A 427 -0.28 5.51 -11.24
CA MET A 427 0.64 6.12 -10.29
C MET A 427 0.00 7.37 -9.69
N GLN A 428 -0.17 7.38 -8.39
CA GLN A 428 -0.73 8.50 -7.65
C GLN A 428 0.23 8.89 -6.54
N ASN A 429 0.67 10.12 -6.55
CA ASN A 429 1.66 10.60 -5.61
C ASN A 429 1.35 12.03 -5.19
N GLY A 430 1.68 12.41 -3.99
CA GLY A 430 1.74 13.79 -3.65
C GLY A 430 1.55 14.18 -2.21
N VAL A 431 1.80 15.44 -2.00
CA VAL A 431 1.59 16.18 -0.76
C VAL A 431 0.71 17.40 -1.05
N SER A 432 -0.10 17.81 -0.09
CA SER A 432 -0.91 19.01 -0.22
C SER A 432 -1.06 19.73 1.13
N ALA A 433 -1.18 21.04 1.09
CA ALA A 433 -1.57 21.85 2.24
C ALA A 433 -3.06 21.69 2.63
N LEU A 434 -3.86 21.11 1.72
CA LEU A 434 -5.30 20.90 1.87
C LEU A 434 -5.65 19.40 1.83
N PRO A 435 -6.76 18.99 2.46
CA PRO A 435 -7.26 17.62 2.32
C PRO A 435 -7.84 17.42 0.91
N VAL A 436 -7.06 16.90 0.00
CA VAL A 436 -7.40 16.68 -1.41
C VAL A 436 -7.18 15.23 -1.81
N SER A 437 -7.77 14.82 -2.92
CA SER A 437 -7.65 13.45 -3.46
C SER A 437 -7.11 13.41 -4.88
N ASN A 438 -6.50 12.28 -5.22
CA ASN A 438 -6.28 11.80 -6.57
C ASN A 438 -7.21 10.61 -6.80
N ASP A 439 -8.09 10.72 -7.78
CA ASP A 439 -9.06 9.67 -8.09
C ASP A 439 -8.82 9.14 -9.51
N SER A 440 -8.68 7.82 -9.66
CA SER A 440 -8.42 7.17 -10.94
C SER A 440 -9.29 5.96 -11.17
N LEU A 441 -9.94 5.90 -12.32
CA LEU A 441 -10.64 4.73 -12.82
C LEU A 441 -10.06 4.32 -14.18
N VAL A 442 -9.60 3.09 -14.30
CA VAL A 442 -9.21 2.47 -15.57
C VAL A 442 -10.09 1.24 -15.81
N ALA A 443 -10.86 1.23 -16.90
CA ALA A 443 -11.68 0.11 -17.30
C ALA A 443 -11.33 -0.32 -18.74
N GLN A 444 -10.87 -1.55 -18.92
CA GLN A 444 -10.42 -2.10 -20.19
C GLN A 444 -11.19 -3.39 -20.50
N PHE A 445 -11.87 -3.40 -21.62
CA PHE A 445 -12.65 -4.54 -22.12
C PHE A 445 -12.16 -4.93 -23.51
N GLY A 446 -11.77 -6.18 -23.71
CA GLY A 446 -11.26 -6.67 -24.98
C GLY A 446 -9.81 -7.13 -24.92
N GLU A 447 -9.03 -6.87 -25.97
CA GLU A 447 -7.67 -7.42 -26.05
C GLU A 447 -6.59 -6.34 -26.19
N LYS A 448 -5.48 -6.51 -25.48
CA LYS A 448 -4.27 -5.71 -25.64
C LYS A 448 -4.47 -4.19 -25.48
N ASN A 449 -5.48 -3.76 -24.75
CA ASN A 449 -5.64 -2.37 -24.41
C ASN A 449 -4.59 -1.94 -23.38
N ALA A 450 -4.09 -0.70 -23.51
CA ALA A 450 -3.08 -0.15 -22.61
C ALA A 450 -3.52 1.19 -22.01
N ALA A 451 -3.38 1.36 -20.71
CA ALA A 451 -3.65 2.63 -20.03
C ALA A 451 -2.51 2.98 -19.07
N LEU A 452 -2.09 4.23 -19.11
CA LEU A 452 -1.15 4.83 -18.17
C LEU A 452 -1.77 6.07 -17.54
N VAL A 453 -1.84 6.08 -16.23
CA VAL A 453 -2.32 7.23 -15.44
C VAL A 453 -1.24 7.67 -14.47
N SER A 454 -0.96 8.95 -14.45
CA SER A 454 -0.08 9.56 -13.45
C SER A 454 -0.74 10.81 -12.88
N GLN A 455 -0.97 10.83 -11.57
CA GLN A 455 -1.60 11.93 -10.85
C GLN A 455 -0.70 12.40 -9.70
N GLN A 456 -0.50 13.70 -9.60
CA GLN A 456 0.39 14.27 -8.62
C GLN A 456 -0.27 15.45 -7.85
N ASN A 457 -0.13 15.46 -6.53
CA ASN A 457 -0.45 16.55 -5.58
C ASN A 457 -1.95 16.87 -5.38
N GLY A 458 -2.86 15.95 -5.69
CA GLY A 458 -4.29 16.06 -5.37
C GLY A 458 -5.11 16.91 -6.34
N LEU A 459 -6.43 16.96 -6.12
CA LEU A 459 -7.44 17.58 -6.99
C LEU A 459 -7.37 17.06 -8.45
N ASN A 460 -6.98 15.81 -8.62
CA ASN A 460 -6.91 15.16 -9.92
C ASN A 460 -7.96 14.06 -10.00
N GLY A 461 -8.84 14.15 -10.98
CA GLY A 461 -9.83 13.12 -11.31
C GLY A 461 -9.61 12.58 -12.71
N GLN A 462 -9.61 11.25 -12.88
CA GLN A 462 -9.41 10.63 -14.17
C GLN A 462 -10.31 9.41 -14.36
N ALA A 463 -10.87 9.26 -15.56
CA ALA A 463 -11.54 8.04 -15.99
C ALA A 463 -11.06 7.65 -17.40
N THR A 464 -10.62 6.41 -17.57
CA THR A 464 -10.27 5.82 -18.87
C THR A 464 -11.10 4.58 -19.10
N ILE A 465 -11.86 4.56 -20.19
CA ILE A 465 -12.66 3.41 -20.63
C ILE A 465 -12.21 3.00 -22.02
N GLN A 466 -11.75 1.78 -22.17
CA GLN A 466 -11.30 1.22 -23.46
C GLN A 466 -12.11 -0.03 -23.80
N LEU A 467 -12.78 -0.02 -24.92
CA LEU A 467 -13.58 -1.12 -25.46
C LEU A 467 -12.99 -1.55 -26.80
N GLY A 468 -12.62 -2.82 -26.95
CA GLY A 468 -12.09 -3.33 -28.22
C GLY A 468 -10.63 -3.76 -28.14
N ASP A 469 -9.85 -3.51 -29.19
CA ASP A 469 -8.51 -4.09 -29.32
C ASP A 469 -7.41 -3.04 -29.50
N ARG A 470 -6.31 -3.19 -28.78
CA ARG A 470 -5.09 -2.34 -28.91
C ARG A 470 -5.33 -0.84 -28.77
N ASN A 471 -6.31 -0.43 -28.01
CA ASN A 471 -6.46 0.99 -27.68
C ASN A 471 -5.42 1.40 -26.64
N SER A 472 -4.92 2.65 -26.76
CA SER A 472 -3.91 3.18 -25.85
C SER A 472 -4.34 4.54 -25.30
N ALA A 473 -4.30 4.71 -23.99
CA ALA A 473 -4.59 5.97 -23.33
C ALA A 473 -3.50 6.34 -22.33
N VAL A 474 -3.09 7.60 -22.34
CA VAL A 474 -2.15 8.15 -21.37
C VAL A 474 -2.77 9.41 -20.77
N THR A 475 -2.87 9.47 -19.46
CA THR A 475 -3.35 10.64 -18.72
C THR A 475 -2.31 11.06 -17.68
N LEU A 476 -1.83 12.28 -17.81
CA LEU A 476 -0.89 12.91 -16.90
C LEU A 476 -1.56 14.13 -16.27
N GLN A 477 -1.72 14.14 -14.96
CA GLN A 477 -2.31 15.25 -14.22
C GLN A 477 -1.36 15.67 -13.10
N LYS A 478 -0.97 16.92 -13.11
CA LYS A 478 -0.04 17.45 -12.13
C LYS A 478 -0.59 18.74 -11.53
N ASN A 479 -0.77 18.74 -10.23
CA ASN A 479 -1.01 19.94 -9.44
C ASN A 479 0.23 20.37 -8.66
N ALA A 480 0.33 21.64 -8.35
CA ALA A 480 1.25 22.12 -7.34
C ALA A 480 0.66 21.88 -5.94
N PRO A 481 1.48 21.68 -4.88
CA PRO A 481 1.00 21.37 -3.54
C PRO A 481 0.06 22.40 -2.91
N ALA A 482 0.13 23.66 -3.33
CA ALA A 482 -0.72 24.76 -2.86
C ALA A 482 -1.76 25.22 -3.89
N SER A 483 -1.94 24.49 -4.98
CA SER A 483 -2.91 24.83 -6.03
C SER A 483 -4.33 24.39 -5.62
N LEU A 484 -5.30 25.24 -5.88
CA LEU A 484 -6.73 24.95 -5.78
C LEU A 484 -7.36 24.61 -7.15
N THR A 485 -6.53 24.39 -8.17
CA THR A 485 -6.99 23.99 -9.50
C THR A 485 -7.37 22.54 -9.54
N THR A 486 -8.52 22.24 -10.10
CA THR A 486 -8.94 20.85 -10.38
C THR A 486 -8.49 20.42 -11.76
N ASN A 487 -7.95 19.21 -11.87
CA ASN A 487 -7.70 18.56 -13.16
C ASN A 487 -8.68 17.40 -13.32
N ALA A 488 -9.52 17.46 -14.34
CA ALA A 488 -10.48 16.39 -14.65
C ALA A 488 -10.24 15.89 -16.08
N ALA A 489 -10.05 14.58 -16.24
CA ALA A 489 -9.85 13.96 -17.54
C ALA A 489 -10.75 12.76 -17.74
N ALA A 490 -11.41 12.66 -18.88
CA ALA A 490 -12.13 11.48 -19.30
C ALA A 490 -11.66 11.03 -20.69
N THR A 491 -11.36 9.75 -20.83
CA THR A 491 -10.99 9.13 -22.09
C THR A 491 -11.88 7.93 -22.36
N ILE A 492 -12.59 7.94 -23.47
CA ILE A 492 -13.43 6.85 -23.95
C ILE A 492 -12.92 6.41 -25.32
N GLN A 493 -12.53 5.16 -25.46
CA GLN A 493 -12.08 4.59 -26.72
C GLN A 493 -12.87 3.34 -27.04
N ALA A 494 -13.56 3.30 -28.18
CA ALA A 494 -14.26 2.13 -28.65
C ALA A 494 -13.83 1.79 -30.08
N GLY A 495 -13.43 0.54 -30.32
CA GLY A 495 -12.89 0.09 -31.58
C GLY A 495 -11.44 -0.41 -31.47
N SER A 496 -10.61 -0.14 -32.45
CA SER A 496 -9.26 -0.68 -32.42
C SER A 496 -8.16 0.35 -32.69
N LYS A 497 -7.02 0.18 -32.02
CA LYS A 497 -5.81 0.97 -32.23
C LYS A 497 -6.00 2.48 -32.01
N ASN A 498 -7.01 2.93 -31.29
CA ASN A 498 -7.19 4.33 -30.95
C ASN A 498 -6.13 4.76 -29.93
N ARG A 499 -5.65 6.00 -30.04
CA ARG A 499 -4.64 6.58 -29.15
C ARG A 499 -5.14 7.89 -28.57
N ALA A 500 -5.07 8.02 -27.26
CA ALA A 500 -5.42 9.24 -26.54
C ALA A 500 -4.27 9.66 -25.61
N PHE A 501 -3.97 10.93 -25.59
CA PHE A 501 -3.02 11.52 -24.67
C PHE A 501 -3.62 12.76 -24.03
N THR A 502 -3.67 12.81 -22.71
CA THR A 502 -4.12 13.98 -21.95
C THR A 502 -3.03 14.41 -20.97
N ASN A 503 -2.65 15.67 -21.03
CA ASN A 503 -1.72 16.29 -20.10
C ASN A 503 -2.34 17.54 -19.49
N GLN A 504 -2.51 17.58 -18.18
CA GLN A 504 -3.10 18.70 -17.44
C GLN A 504 -2.14 19.16 -16.35
N ILE A 505 -1.75 20.41 -16.38
CA ILE A 505 -0.81 21.00 -15.44
C ILE A 505 -1.47 22.20 -14.77
N ALA A 506 -1.52 22.17 -13.45
CA ALA A 506 -1.94 23.31 -12.63
C ALA A 506 -0.73 23.91 -11.92
N ASN A 507 -0.53 25.20 -12.11
CA ASN A 507 0.57 25.95 -11.52
C ASN A 507 0.27 26.38 -10.07
N PRO A 508 1.30 26.72 -9.28
CA PRO A 508 1.12 27.17 -7.90
C PRO A 508 0.23 28.40 -7.80
N LEU A 509 -0.54 28.49 -6.71
CA LEU A 509 -1.39 29.62 -6.34
C LEU A 509 -2.54 29.95 -7.32
N ASN A 510 -2.82 29.09 -8.28
CA ASN A 510 -3.95 29.27 -9.16
C ASN A 510 -5.22 28.59 -8.62
N VAL A 511 -6.35 29.27 -8.82
CA VAL A 511 -7.68 28.73 -8.60
C VAL A 511 -8.36 28.62 -9.95
N GLY A 512 -8.63 27.40 -10.41
CA GLY A 512 -9.18 27.19 -11.73
C GLY A 512 -9.54 25.74 -12.00
N ALA A 513 -9.75 25.38 -13.25
CA ALA A 513 -9.99 24.02 -13.64
C ALA A 513 -9.42 23.71 -15.04
N ASN A 514 -8.89 22.50 -15.20
CA ASN A 514 -8.56 21.90 -16.48
C ASN A 514 -9.51 20.70 -16.70
N GLY A 515 -10.39 20.80 -17.68
CA GLY A 515 -11.33 19.75 -18.06
C GLY A 515 -11.00 19.18 -19.44
N SER A 516 -10.82 17.87 -19.57
CA SER A 516 -10.55 17.22 -20.85
C SER A 516 -11.44 16.01 -21.07
N LEU A 517 -12.12 15.96 -22.21
CA LEU A 517 -12.85 14.79 -22.68
C LEU A 517 -12.28 14.36 -24.05
N ILE A 518 -11.84 13.13 -24.16
CA ILE A 518 -11.49 12.50 -25.43
C ILE A 518 -12.40 11.30 -25.64
N ALA A 519 -13.17 11.31 -26.74
CA ALA A 519 -14.03 10.21 -27.15
C ALA A 519 -13.66 9.76 -28.58
N GLN A 520 -13.22 8.53 -28.74
CA GLN A 520 -12.77 7.97 -30.01
C GLN A 520 -13.56 6.69 -30.34
N PHE A 521 -14.25 6.69 -31.45
CA PHE A 521 -15.04 5.57 -31.95
C PHE A 521 -14.55 5.16 -33.33
N GLY A 522 -14.18 3.90 -33.52
CA GLY A 522 -13.64 3.39 -34.77
C GLY A 522 -12.17 2.97 -34.66
N ASN A 523 -11.40 3.18 -35.71
CA ASN A 523 -10.07 2.61 -35.79
C ASN A 523 -8.96 3.65 -35.97
N SER A 524 -7.84 3.44 -35.28
CA SER A 524 -6.61 4.22 -35.48
C SER A 524 -6.76 5.74 -35.32
N ASN A 525 -7.74 6.20 -34.56
CA ASN A 525 -7.90 7.60 -34.24
C ASN A 525 -6.86 8.04 -33.20
N THR A 526 -6.33 9.27 -33.35
CA THR A 526 -5.36 9.84 -32.39
C THR A 526 -5.84 11.20 -31.90
N ALA A 527 -5.89 11.38 -30.58
CA ALA A 527 -6.25 12.64 -29.93
C ALA A 527 -5.23 13.02 -28.86
N VAL A 528 -4.83 14.28 -28.85
CA VAL A 528 -3.91 14.87 -27.88
C VAL A 528 -4.58 16.09 -27.26
N ALA A 529 -4.63 16.15 -25.93
CA ALA A 529 -5.10 17.28 -25.15
C ALA A 529 -4.00 17.75 -24.19
N ALA A 530 -3.58 18.98 -24.29
CA ALA A 530 -2.63 19.60 -23.39
C ALA A 530 -3.26 20.86 -22.78
N GLN A 531 -3.36 20.91 -21.46
CA GLN A 531 -3.96 22.03 -20.75
C GLN A 531 -3.05 22.49 -19.61
N SER A 532 -2.83 23.80 -19.52
CA SER A 532 -2.04 24.41 -18.45
C SER A 532 -2.72 25.67 -17.93
N THR A 533 -2.73 25.83 -16.61
CA THR A 533 -3.03 27.13 -16.01
C THR A 533 -1.76 27.98 -15.99
N GLY A 534 -1.85 29.24 -16.41
CA GLY A 534 -0.70 30.15 -16.50
C GLY A 534 0.08 30.33 -15.20
N LEU A 535 1.26 30.91 -15.28
CA LEU A 535 2.20 31.08 -14.17
C LEU A 535 1.84 32.19 -13.16
N GLN A 536 0.81 32.98 -13.41
CA GLN A 536 0.42 34.09 -12.56
C GLN A 536 -0.59 33.65 -11.47
N PRO A 537 -0.51 34.16 -10.24
CA PRO A 537 -1.49 33.86 -9.22
C PRO A 537 -2.81 34.57 -9.54
N MET A 538 -3.70 33.88 -10.25
CA MET A 538 -4.97 34.44 -10.72
C MET A 538 -6.14 33.50 -10.39
N ILE A 539 -7.28 34.11 -10.12
CA ILE A 539 -8.54 33.43 -9.88
C ILE A 539 -9.29 33.31 -11.21
N GLY A 540 -9.68 32.09 -11.59
CA GLY A 540 -10.61 31.88 -12.69
C GLY A 540 -10.03 31.35 -13.99
N ALA A 541 -8.80 30.81 -13.99
CA ALA A 541 -8.27 30.10 -15.18
C ALA A 541 -9.07 28.80 -15.44
N LEU A 542 -9.82 28.76 -16.54
CA LEU A 542 -10.62 27.61 -16.91
C LEU A 542 -10.26 27.13 -18.32
N ASN A 543 -9.71 25.94 -18.42
CA ASN A 543 -9.49 25.27 -19.71
C ASN A 543 -10.47 24.09 -19.83
N THR A 544 -11.31 24.11 -20.84
CA THR A 544 -12.22 23.02 -21.15
C THR A 544 -12.02 22.55 -22.57
N GLN A 545 -11.80 21.26 -22.76
CA GLN A 545 -11.62 20.66 -24.08
C GLN A 545 -12.48 19.42 -24.25
N ALA A 546 -13.10 19.28 -25.40
CA ALA A 546 -13.75 18.06 -25.83
C ALA A 546 -13.29 17.68 -27.25
N THR A 547 -12.81 16.45 -27.41
CA THR A 547 -12.46 15.89 -28.72
C THR A 547 -13.30 14.65 -28.96
N VAL A 548 -14.09 14.64 -30.02
CA VAL A 548 -14.90 13.50 -30.46
C VAL A 548 -14.43 13.10 -31.86
N GLN A 549 -13.99 11.86 -32.01
CA GLN A 549 -13.55 11.30 -33.29
C GLN A 549 -14.36 10.04 -33.62
N VAL A 550 -15.01 10.02 -34.75
CA VAL A 550 -15.79 8.87 -35.23
C VAL A 550 -15.30 8.50 -36.63
N GLY A 551 -14.81 7.28 -36.79
CA GLY A 551 -14.29 6.82 -38.09
C GLY A 551 -12.89 6.25 -38.02
N THR A 552 -12.06 6.50 -39.02
CA THR A 552 -10.75 5.85 -39.12
C THR A 552 -9.63 6.86 -39.38
N GLY A 553 -8.56 6.74 -38.60
CA GLY A 553 -7.33 7.52 -38.85
C GLY A 553 -7.46 9.03 -38.61
N ASN A 554 -8.45 9.50 -37.86
CA ASN A 554 -8.61 10.91 -37.54
C ASN A 554 -7.54 11.35 -36.53
N TYR A 555 -7.04 12.58 -36.67
CA TYR A 555 -6.00 13.15 -35.82
C TYR A 555 -6.43 14.51 -35.27
N ALA A 556 -6.40 14.69 -33.95
CA ALA A 556 -6.73 15.95 -33.31
C ALA A 556 -5.71 16.32 -32.23
N VAL A 557 -5.33 17.59 -32.20
CA VAL A 557 -4.49 18.16 -31.14
C VAL A 557 -5.16 19.42 -30.59
N THR A 558 -5.33 19.49 -29.29
CA THR A 558 -5.81 20.67 -28.57
C THR A 558 -4.79 21.10 -27.54
N ALA A 559 -4.32 22.33 -27.62
CA ALA A 559 -3.46 22.94 -26.62
C ALA A 559 -4.14 24.18 -26.02
N GLN A 560 -4.27 24.24 -24.73
CA GLN A 560 -4.87 25.37 -24.02
C GLN A 560 -3.96 25.82 -22.87
N ASN A 561 -3.65 27.10 -22.87
CA ASN A 561 -2.89 27.72 -21.80
C ASN A 561 -3.65 28.98 -21.33
N SER A 562 -4.18 28.93 -20.14
CA SER A 562 -4.97 30.04 -19.61
C SER A 562 -4.29 30.65 -18.39
N ALA A 563 -4.00 31.94 -18.44
CA ALA A 563 -3.58 32.70 -17.26
C ALA A 563 -4.76 33.40 -16.56
N THR A 564 -5.72 33.93 -17.29
CA THR A 564 -6.78 34.79 -16.77
C THR A 564 -8.14 34.61 -17.44
N VAL A 565 -8.22 33.77 -18.46
CA VAL A 565 -9.40 33.64 -19.32
C VAL A 565 -9.93 32.22 -19.35
N THR A 566 -11.16 32.05 -19.79
CA THR A 566 -11.75 30.77 -20.07
C THR A 566 -11.41 30.35 -21.50
N ASN A 567 -10.70 29.24 -21.65
CA ASN A 567 -10.45 28.60 -22.95
C ASN A 567 -11.42 27.42 -23.11
N THR A 568 -12.23 27.45 -24.15
CA THR A 568 -13.12 26.34 -24.48
C THR A 568 -12.85 25.87 -25.90
N SER A 569 -12.61 24.57 -26.07
CA SER A 569 -12.39 23.96 -27.41
C SER A 569 -13.27 22.72 -27.56
N VAL A 570 -13.96 22.65 -28.69
CA VAL A 570 -14.67 21.44 -29.11
C VAL A 570 -14.21 21.05 -30.48
N THR A 571 -13.65 19.84 -30.60
CA THR A 571 -13.24 19.26 -31.86
C THR A 571 -14.07 18.03 -32.18
N ALA A 572 -14.82 18.02 -33.26
CA ALA A 572 -15.59 16.86 -33.70
C ALA A 572 -15.14 16.46 -35.11
N GLN A 573 -14.73 15.23 -35.30
CA GLN A 573 -14.27 14.67 -36.56
C GLN A 573 -15.06 13.41 -36.91
N PHE A 574 -15.70 13.42 -38.07
CA PHE A 574 -16.47 12.30 -38.60
C PHE A 574 -15.89 11.87 -39.93
N GLY A 575 -15.74 10.57 -40.17
CA GLY A 575 -15.17 10.05 -41.41
C GLY A 575 -13.73 9.57 -41.26
N SER A 576 -12.90 9.76 -42.26
CA SER A 576 -11.54 9.21 -42.26
C SER A 576 -10.48 10.27 -42.54
N HIS A 577 -9.34 10.10 -41.84
CA HIS A 577 -8.13 10.90 -42.05
C HIS A 577 -8.31 12.42 -41.88
N ASN A 578 -9.27 12.86 -41.07
CA ASN A 578 -9.45 14.24 -40.72
C ASN A 578 -8.35 14.71 -39.77
N VAL A 579 -7.87 15.93 -39.92
CA VAL A 579 -6.84 16.54 -39.08
C VAL A 579 -7.35 17.85 -38.52
N ALA A 580 -7.22 18.05 -37.20
CA ALA A 580 -7.59 19.29 -36.53
C ALA A 580 -6.52 19.71 -35.50
N PHE A 581 -6.21 20.97 -35.49
CA PHE A 581 -5.34 21.59 -34.49
C PHE A 581 -6.03 22.80 -33.87
N THR A 582 -6.05 22.85 -32.55
CA THR A 582 -6.58 23.98 -31.79
C THR A 582 -5.53 24.46 -30.80
N SER A 583 -5.22 25.75 -30.81
CA SER A 583 -4.34 26.38 -29.81
C SER A 583 -5.03 27.61 -29.24
N GLN A 584 -5.11 27.71 -27.92
CA GLN A 584 -5.74 28.82 -27.23
C GLN A 584 -4.83 29.29 -26.08
N HIS A 585 -4.61 30.57 -25.97
CA HIS A 585 -3.70 31.19 -25.00
C HIS A 585 -4.38 32.31 -24.22
#